data_0c6b4865ea1c2cae25356a2a823f3151
#
_entry.id   0c6b4865ea1c2cae25356a2a823f3151
#
_cell.length_a   1.000
_cell.length_b   1.000
_cell.length_c   1.000
_cell.angle_alpha   90.00
_cell.angle_beta   90.00
_cell.angle_gamma   90.00
#
_symmetry.space_group_name_H-M   'P 1'
#
loop_
_entity.id
_entity.type
_entity.pdbx_description
1 polymer ?
#
loop_
_entity_poly.entity_id
_entity_poly.type
_entity_poly.pdbx_seq_one_letter_code
_entity_poly.pdbx_strand_id
1 'polypeptide(L)' 'MKRTMQVAIRRGERKYIAECLEFPIVTEASSLDELVKNIEDSVALFLKDEDLSELGLPERPVVLATLELEAAA' A
#
# COMPACT_ATOMS: atom_id res chain seq x y z
N MET A 1 0.72 -11.97 17.27
CA MET A 1 1.54 -12.08 16.07
C MET A 1 1.50 -10.76 15.29
N LYS A 2 2.65 -10.32 14.85
CA LYS A 2 2.75 -9.08 14.10
C LYS A 2 2.54 -9.34 12.61
N ARG A 3 1.63 -8.63 12.00
CA ARG A 3 1.38 -8.76 10.55
C ARG A 3 1.51 -7.41 9.89
N THR A 4 2.03 -7.44 8.69
CA THR A 4 2.15 -6.23 7.88
C THR A 4 1.28 -6.36 6.65
N MET A 5 0.82 -5.22 6.17
CA MET A 5 0.17 -5.14 4.88
C MET A 5 1.28 -4.84 3.87
N GLN A 6 1.36 -5.62 2.81
CA GLN A 6 2.41 -5.46 1.82
C GLN A 6 1.85 -4.74 0.60
N VAL A 7 2.53 -3.69 0.20
CA VAL A 7 2.13 -2.89 -0.95
C VAL A 7 3.27 -2.89 -1.96
N ALA A 8 2.97 -3.31 -3.17
CA ALA A 8 3.95 -3.31 -4.25
C ALA A 8 3.77 -2.03 -5.07
N ILE A 9 4.86 -1.30 -5.26
CA ILE A 9 4.85 -0.08 -6.03
C ILE A 9 5.63 -0.33 -7.32
N ARG A 10 5.03 0.02 -8.45
CA ARG A 10 5.72 -0.04 -9.72
C ARG A 10 5.57 1.30 -10.43
N ARG A 11 6.52 1.58 -11.29
CA ARG A 11 6.52 2.80 -12.06
C ARG A 11 5.92 2.54 -13.43
N GLY A 12 4.84 3.25 -13.75
CA GLY A 12 4.29 3.26 -15.09
C GLY A 12 4.92 4.37 -15.91
N GLU A 13 4.35 4.66 -17.05
CA GLU A 13 4.89 5.70 -17.92
C GLU A 13 4.89 7.07 -17.28
N ARG A 14 3.81 7.42 -16.60
CA ARG A 14 3.65 8.75 -16.04
C ARG A 14 3.30 8.76 -14.57
N LYS A 15 3.04 7.60 -14.00
CA LYS A 15 2.55 7.51 -12.65
C LYS A 15 3.20 6.35 -11.93
N TYR A 16 3.18 6.45 -10.62
CA TYR A 16 3.51 5.32 -9.76
C TYR A 16 2.22 4.65 -9.35
N ILE A 17 2.20 3.33 -9.37
CA ILE A 17 1.02 2.55 -9.04
C ILE A 17 1.33 1.69 -7.83
N ALA A 18 0.46 1.73 -6.83
CA ALA A 18 0.62 0.94 -5.62
C ALA A 18 -0.54 -0.04 -5.50
N GLU A 19 -0.21 -1.28 -5.20
CA GLU A 19 -1.21 -2.34 -5.10
C GLU A 19 -0.93 -3.17 -3.87
N CYS A 20 -1.94 -3.33 -3.02
CA CYS A 20 -1.82 -4.14 -1.83
C CYS A 20 -1.94 -5.61 -2.23
N LEU A 21 -1.11 -6.47 -1.61
CA LEU A 21 -1.10 -7.89 -1.95
C LEU A 21 -2.23 -8.65 -1.25
N GLU A 22 -2.63 -8.22 -0.07
CA GLU A 22 -3.61 -8.95 0.74
C GLU A 22 -5.03 -8.47 0.58
N PHE A 23 -5.22 -7.21 0.22
CA PHE A 23 -6.54 -6.60 0.16
C PHE A 23 -6.73 -5.84 -1.15
N PRO A 24 -7.97 -5.60 -1.58
CA PRO A 24 -8.21 -4.92 -2.85
C PRO A 24 -8.02 -3.40 -2.76
N ILE A 25 -6.80 -2.99 -2.50
CA ILE A 25 -6.44 -1.58 -2.40
C ILE A 25 -5.45 -1.27 -3.52
N VAL A 26 -5.84 -0.35 -4.40
CA VAL A 26 -4.98 0.11 -5.49
C VAL A 26 -5.06 1.62 -5.53
N THR A 27 -3.91 2.27 -5.65
CA THR A 27 -3.88 3.72 -5.80
C THR A 27 -2.72 4.12 -6.70
N GLU A 28 -2.73 5.35 -7.15
CA GLU A 28 -1.68 5.84 -8.03
C GLU A 28 -1.44 7.32 -7.76
N ALA A 29 -0.27 7.79 -8.17
CA ALA A 29 0.10 9.19 -8.03
C ALA A 29 1.22 9.51 -8.99
N SER A 30 1.41 10.81 -9.27
CA SER A 30 2.46 11.24 -10.18
C SER A 30 3.81 11.38 -9.50
N SER A 31 3.86 11.35 -8.18
CA SER A 31 5.11 11.38 -7.42
C SER A 31 5.06 10.39 -6.29
N LEU A 32 6.24 10.00 -5.80
CA LEU A 32 6.31 9.08 -4.68
C LEU A 32 5.78 9.69 -3.39
N ASP A 33 6.01 10.99 -3.19
CA ASP A 33 5.49 11.65 -1.99
C ASP A 33 3.97 11.63 -1.96
N GLU A 34 3.35 11.93 -3.09
CA GLU A 34 1.89 11.84 -3.20
C GLU A 34 1.41 10.41 -3.04
N LEU A 35 2.18 9.46 -3.60
CA LEU A 35 1.77 8.07 -3.53
C LEU A 35 1.74 7.57 -2.10
N VAL A 36 2.75 7.93 -1.30
CA VAL A 36 2.79 7.53 0.11
C VAL A 36 1.55 8.03 0.83
N LYS A 37 1.19 9.28 0.61
CA LYS A 37 0.00 9.85 1.22
C LYS A 37 -1.26 9.12 0.75
N ASN A 38 -1.32 8.84 -0.55
CA ASN A 38 -2.48 8.15 -1.11
C ASN A 38 -2.60 6.73 -0.58
N ILE A 39 -1.47 6.04 -0.36
CA ILE A 39 -1.47 4.72 0.25
C ILE A 39 -2.04 4.81 1.66
N GLU A 40 -1.54 5.76 2.44
CA GLU A 40 -2.01 5.93 3.82
C GLU A 40 -3.51 6.21 3.85
N ASP A 41 -3.98 7.10 2.99
CA ASP A 41 -5.40 7.45 2.94
C ASP A 41 -6.24 6.26 2.50
N SER A 42 -5.77 5.52 1.49
CA SER A 42 -6.51 4.37 0.96
C SER A 42 -6.59 3.23 1.98
N VAL A 43 -5.49 2.99 2.69
CA VAL A 43 -5.48 1.97 3.74
C VAL A 43 -6.41 2.38 4.87
N ALA A 44 -6.35 3.64 5.30
CA ALA A 44 -7.22 4.12 6.37
C ALA A 44 -8.69 3.98 5.99
N LEU A 45 -9.01 4.30 4.74
CA LEU A 45 -10.38 4.20 4.27
C LEU A 45 -10.84 2.74 4.22
N PHE A 46 -9.97 1.85 3.75
CA PHE A 46 -10.31 0.43 3.69
C PHE A 46 -10.54 -0.16 5.07
N LEU A 47 -9.72 0.24 6.05
CA LEU A 47 -9.81 -0.31 7.41
C LEU A 47 -10.89 0.34 8.26
N LYS A 48 -11.45 1.44 7.79
CA LYS A 48 -12.52 2.11 8.51
C LYS A 48 -13.71 1.15 8.62
N ASP A 49 -14.23 1.01 9.81
CA ASP A 49 -15.38 0.14 10.10
C ASP A 49 -15.10 -1.34 9.93
N GLU A 50 -13.82 -1.74 9.78
CA GLU A 50 -13.45 -3.14 9.71
C GLU A 50 -13.02 -3.66 11.08
N ASP A 51 -13.25 -4.93 11.32
CA ASP A 51 -12.73 -5.58 12.50
C ASP A 51 -11.33 -6.09 12.18
N LEU A 52 -10.32 -5.41 12.69
CA LEU A 52 -8.93 -5.72 12.38
C LEU A 52 -8.55 -7.14 12.77
N SER A 53 -9.11 -7.64 13.88
CA SER A 53 -8.78 -8.99 14.31
C SER A 53 -9.31 -10.04 13.34
N GLU A 54 -10.45 -9.79 12.71
CA GLU A 54 -10.98 -10.70 11.71
C GLU A 54 -10.15 -10.68 10.44
N LEU A 55 -9.49 -9.56 10.16
CA LEU A 55 -8.59 -9.46 9.02
C LEU A 55 -7.20 -10.02 9.35
N GLY A 56 -6.97 -10.43 10.57
CA GLY A 56 -5.68 -10.92 10.98
C GLY A 56 -4.65 -9.82 11.18
N LEU A 57 -5.11 -8.60 11.44
CA LEU A 57 -4.24 -7.45 11.59
C LEU A 57 -4.19 -7.00 13.04
N PRO A 58 -3.03 -6.44 13.47
CA PRO A 58 -2.94 -5.84 14.80
C PRO A 58 -3.67 -4.51 14.83
N GLU A 59 -3.80 -3.96 16.04
CA GLU A 59 -4.50 -2.69 16.23
C GLU A 59 -3.90 -1.56 15.41
N ARG A 60 -2.60 -1.58 15.22
CA ARG A 60 -1.90 -0.59 14.38
C ARG A 60 -1.09 -1.32 13.32
N PRO A 61 -1.73 -1.71 12.23
CA PRO A 61 -1.01 -2.46 11.22
C PRO A 61 0.07 -1.61 10.55
N VAL A 62 1.17 -2.27 10.23
CA VAL A 62 2.28 -1.64 9.54
C VAL A 62 2.12 -1.91 8.05
N VAL A 63 2.30 -0.88 7.24
CA VAL A 63 2.30 -1.02 5.79
C VAL A 63 3.75 -1.06 5.33
N LEU A 64 4.13 -2.14 4.68
CA LEU A 64 5.45 -2.28 4.09
C LEU A 64 5.31 -2.09 2.59
N ALA A 65 5.89 -1.03 2.07
CA ALA A 65 5.81 -0.73 0.64
C ALA A 65 7.16 -0.99 -0.01
N THR A 66 7.13 -1.72 -1.13
CA THR A 66 8.34 -2.01 -1.88
C THR A 66 8.23 -1.40 -3.27
N LEU A 67 9.29 -0.74 -3.72
CA LEU A 67 9.34 -0.10 -5.00
C LEU A 67 10.18 -0.94 -5.95
N GLU A 68 9.59 -1.32 -7.07
CA GLU A 68 10.33 -2.03 -8.12
C GLU A 68 11.11 -1.03 -8.95
N LEU A 69 12.39 -1.30 -9.10
CA LEU A 69 13.26 -0.49 -9.95
C LEU A 69 13.83 -1.36 -11.04
N GLU A 70 13.82 -0.83 -12.24
CA GLU A 70 14.43 -1.53 -13.36
C GLU A 70 15.90 -1.17 -13.42
N ALA A 71 16.76 -2.17 -13.30
CA ALA A 71 18.19 -1.93 -13.33
C ALA A 71 18.64 -1.68 -14.76
N ALA A 72 19.33 -0.57 -14.96
CA ALA A 72 19.92 -0.27 -16.26
C ALA A 72 21.20 -1.09 -16.43
N ALA A 73 21.32 -1.77 -17.54
CA ALA A 73 22.50 -2.56 -17.84
C ALA A 73 23.56 -1.73 -18.57
#